data_e15dbf4437e8d1ebe558efa69995a29e
#
_entry.id   e15dbf4437e8d1ebe558efa69995a29e
#
_cell.length_a   1.000
_cell.length_b   1.000
_cell.length_c   1.000
_cell.angle_alpha   90.00
_cell.angle_beta   90.00
_cell.angle_gamma   90.00
#
_symmetry.space_group_name_H-M   'P 1'
#
loop_
_entity.id
_entity.type
_entity.pdbx_description
1 polymer ?
#
loop_
_entity_poly.entity_id
_entity_poly.type
_entity_poly.pdbx_seq_one_letter_code
_entity_poly.pdbx_strand_id
1 'polypeptide(L)'
;VQQPAQAVTQTPAQQPVSPAQEAAEPAAKALTAMQIFQIVWAGGSALLGLWLLGTWLVFTVRLHKSRRFLGKHGRTNIYVADCIKSPCLAGPVPSVYLTQDALQTNEAELILRHELTHLRHLDFLWSFCRTAAVIVYWWNPFIWLAAVCSKRDAELACDEAVAAGLSDAQRLAYARAILAQAPRKAAALSLAGPPVRERILFLTKKQRTSVLCAILALLLVM
;
A
#
# COMPACT_ATOMS: atom_id res chain seq x y z
N VAL A 1 24.86 101.26 49.39
CA VAL A 1 24.44 100.17 50.28
C VAL A 1 23.96 99.07 49.41
N GLN A 2 24.86 98.03 49.16
CA GLN A 2 24.61 96.89 48.30
C GLN A 2 24.14 95.68 49.12
N GLN A 3 23.05 95.08 48.69
CA GLN A 3 22.56 93.81 49.22
C GLN A 3 23.22 92.66 48.51
N PRO A 4 23.72 91.64 49.17
CA PRO A 4 24.24 90.44 48.50
C PRO A 4 23.15 89.49 48.06
N ALA A 5 23.31 88.92 46.88
CA ALA A 5 22.47 87.92 46.22
C ALA A 5 22.49 86.58 46.99
N GLN A 6 21.32 86.07 47.23
CA GLN A 6 21.12 84.68 47.74
C GLN A 6 21.29 83.64 46.60
N ALA A 7 22.26 82.80 46.83
CA ALA A 7 22.44 81.58 45.95
C ALA A 7 21.26 80.56 46.21
N VAL A 8 20.48 80.37 45.18
CA VAL A 8 19.43 79.29 45.19
C VAL A 8 20.09 77.96 44.84
N THR A 9 20.22 77.12 45.80
CA THR A 9 20.67 75.72 45.61
C THR A 9 19.60 74.94 44.89
N GLN A 10 19.81 74.58 43.60
CA GLN A 10 18.91 73.71 42.84
C GLN A 10 19.20 72.30 43.28
N THR A 11 18.15 71.65 43.85
CA THR A 11 18.10 70.22 44.12
C THR A 11 17.95 69.50 42.77
N PRO A 12 18.73 68.41 42.47
CA PRO A 12 18.53 67.65 41.24
C PRO A 12 17.21 66.93 41.28
N ALA A 13 16.38 67.18 40.25
CA ALA A 13 15.14 66.47 40.04
C ALA A 13 15.42 64.98 39.81
N GLN A 14 14.92 64.15 40.70
CA GLN A 14 14.88 62.70 40.47
C GLN A 14 14.01 62.39 39.25
N GLN A 15 14.64 61.84 38.22
CA GLN A 15 13.94 61.27 37.08
C GLN A 15 13.08 60.09 37.56
N PRO A 16 11.81 59.99 37.14
CA PRO A 16 10.98 58.82 37.47
C PRO A 16 11.62 57.59 36.81
N VAL A 17 11.98 56.63 37.63
CA VAL A 17 12.43 55.32 37.19
C VAL A 17 11.26 54.68 36.45
N SER A 18 11.43 54.53 35.11
CA SER A 18 10.47 53.78 34.29
C SER A 18 10.32 52.39 34.84
N PRO A 19 9.10 51.87 35.07
CA PRO A 19 8.96 50.52 35.53
C PRO A 19 9.59 49.57 34.49
N ALA A 20 10.52 48.75 34.99
CA ALA A 20 11.18 47.72 34.22
C ALA A 20 10.12 47.02 33.36
N GLN A 21 10.30 47.03 32.05
CA GLN A 21 9.60 46.16 31.12
C GLN A 21 9.86 44.71 31.59
N GLU A 22 8.93 44.21 32.33
CA GLU A 22 8.79 42.82 32.66
C GLU A 22 8.73 42.07 31.30
N ALA A 23 9.84 41.43 30.95
CA ALA A 23 9.94 40.65 29.74
C ALA A 23 8.83 39.59 29.80
N ALA A 24 7.74 39.88 29.12
CA ALA A 24 6.67 38.91 28.93
C ALA A 24 7.29 37.66 28.31
N GLU A 25 7.42 36.61 29.07
CA GLU A 25 7.73 35.26 28.56
C GLU A 25 6.83 35.03 27.32
N PRO A 26 7.40 34.57 26.20
CA PRO A 26 6.62 34.30 25.02
C PRO A 26 5.56 33.26 25.38
N ALA A 27 4.33 33.67 25.59
CA ALA A 27 3.20 32.80 25.82
C ALA A 27 3.24 31.73 24.72
N ALA A 28 3.38 30.46 25.12
CA ALA A 28 3.41 29.35 24.20
C ALA A 28 2.20 29.47 23.27
N LYS A 29 2.44 29.75 21.99
CA LYS A 29 1.37 29.95 21.01
C LYS A 29 0.55 28.66 20.94
N ALA A 30 -0.71 28.72 21.35
CA ALA A 30 -1.63 27.62 21.24
C ALA A 30 -1.68 27.14 19.77
N LEU A 31 -1.61 25.82 19.57
CA LEU A 31 -1.66 25.24 18.23
C LEU A 31 -3.01 25.57 17.58
N THR A 32 -3.00 26.00 16.36
CA THR A 32 -4.22 26.18 15.56
C THR A 32 -4.85 24.82 15.22
N ALA A 33 -6.16 24.78 15.00
CA ALA A 33 -6.86 23.56 14.59
C ALA A 33 -6.22 22.91 13.33
N MET A 34 -5.73 23.73 12.39
CA MET A 34 -5.04 23.24 11.20
C MET A 34 -3.70 22.55 11.55
N GLN A 35 -2.92 23.13 12.47
CA GLN A 35 -1.66 22.51 12.91
C GLN A 35 -1.90 21.19 13.64
N ILE A 36 -2.93 21.13 14.49
CA ILE A 36 -3.33 19.87 15.15
C ILE A 36 -3.72 18.82 14.11
N PHE A 37 -4.53 19.18 13.12
CA PHE A 37 -4.90 18.29 12.02
C PHE A 37 -3.66 17.76 11.26
N GLN A 38 -2.74 18.65 10.89
CA GLN A 38 -1.50 18.28 10.18
C GLN A 38 -0.63 17.33 11.01
N ILE A 39 -0.49 17.56 12.31
CA ILE A 39 0.28 16.71 13.21
C ILE A 39 -0.36 15.32 13.31
N VAL A 40 -1.67 15.24 13.52
CA VAL A 40 -2.41 13.98 13.62
C VAL A 40 -2.33 13.21 12.29
N TRP A 41 -2.52 13.90 11.17
CA TRP A 41 -2.44 13.31 9.84
C TRP A 41 -1.03 12.78 9.55
N ALA A 42 0.00 13.57 9.75
CA ALA A 42 1.38 13.18 9.52
C ALA A 42 1.82 12.06 10.47
N GLY A 43 1.44 12.15 11.76
CA GLY A 43 1.73 11.12 12.76
C GLY A 43 1.08 9.78 12.41
N GLY A 44 -0.19 9.78 12.04
CA GLY A 44 -0.91 8.59 11.60
C GLY A 44 -0.32 7.97 10.33
N SER A 45 0.00 8.81 9.34
CA SER A 45 0.66 8.35 8.10
C SER A 45 2.04 7.74 8.37
N ALA A 46 2.86 8.39 9.23
CA ALA A 46 4.17 7.88 9.60
C ALA A 46 4.07 6.54 10.35
N LEU A 47 3.18 6.45 11.33
CA LEU A 47 2.97 5.24 12.11
C LEU A 47 2.53 4.06 11.23
N LEU A 48 1.54 4.28 10.36
CA LEU A 48 1.04 3.27 9.42
C LEU A 48 2.13 2.88 8.42
N GLY A 49 2.86 3.85 7.87
CA GLY A 49 3.96 3.62 6.93
C GLY A 49 5.09 2.79 7.56
N LEU A 50 5.53 3.13 8.77
CA LEU A 50 6.54 2.37 9.51
C LEU A 50 6.08 0.94 9.82
N TRP A 51 4.82 0.78 10.22
CA TRP A 51 4.25 -0.56 10.46
C TRP A 51 4.22 -1.42 9.20
N LEU A 52 3.74 -0.87 8.07
CA LEU A 52 3.70 -1.57 6.79
C LEU A 52 5.11 -1.89 6.28
N LEU A 53 6.04 -0.94 6.40
CA LEU A 53 7.44 -1.16 6.04
C LEU A 53 8.07 -2.25 6.91
N GLY A 54 7.84 -2.24 8.22
CA GLY A 54 8.33 -3.26 9.15
C GLY A 54 7.80 -4.65 8.81
N THR A 55 6.49 -4.78 8.54
CA THR A 55 5.88 -6.06 8.13
C THR A 55 6.45 -6.55 6.80
N TRP A 56 6.63 -5.66 5.82
CA TRP A 56 7.24 -5.98 4.54
C TRP A 56 8.70 -6.43 4.68
N LEU A 57 9.50 -5.75 5.52
CA LEU A 57 10.89 -6.13 5.80
C LEU A 57 10.96 -7.51 6.46
N VAL A 58 10.17 -7.75 7.50
CA VAL A 58 10.11 -9.06 8.16
C VAL A 58 9.73 -10.15 7.18
N PHE A 59 8.72 -9.93 6.36
CA PHE A 59 8.31 -10.87 5.31
C PHE A 59 9.45 -11.14 4.33
N THR A 60 10.08 -10.09 3.80
CA THR A 60 11.19 -10.21 2.84
C THR A 60 12.39 -10.95 3.42
N VAL A 61 12.76 -10.68 4.68
CA VAL A 61 13.85 -11.38 5.37
C VAL A 61 13.52 -12.86 5.56
N ARG A 62 12.30 -13.19 6.00
CA ARG A 62 11.85 -14.59 6.14
C ARG A 62 11.89 -15.32 4.80
N LEU A 63 11.42 -14.66 3.75
CA LEU A 63 11.40 -15.19 2.40
C LEU A 63 12.81 -15.47 1.89
N HIS A 64 13.76 -14.55 2.09
CA HIS A 64 15.16 -14.72 1.69
C HIS A 64 15.86 -15.86 2.46
N LYS A 65 15.50 -16.08 3.72
CA LYS A 65 16.08 -17.16 4.53
C LYS A 65 15.57 -18.54 4.12
N SER A 66 14.31 -18.65 3.67
CA SER A 66 13.69 -19.95 3.34
C SER A 66 13.71 -20.29 1.86
N ARG A 67 14.16 -19.37 0.99
CA ARG A 67 14.10 -19.57 -0.45
C ARG A 67 15.17 -20.55 -0.94
N ARG A 68 14.79 -21.39 -1.90
CA ARG A 68 15.69 -22.22 -2.69
C ARG A 68 15.56 -21.84 -4.16
N PHE A 69 16.65 -21.61 -4.84
CA PHE A 69 16.64 -21.26 -6.26
C PHE A 69 16.19 -22.46 -7.09
N LEU A 70 15.17 -22.28 -7.93
CA LEU A 70 14.64 -23.30 -8.80
C LEU A 70 15.14 -23.13 -10.25
N GLY A 71 15.17 -21.89 -10.74
CA GLY A 71 15.54 -21.59 -12.11
C GLY A 71 15.26 -20.15 -12.50
N LYS A 72 15.28 -19.88 -13.81
CA LYS A 72 14.95 -18.58 -14.39
C LYS A 72 13.95 -18.73 -15.53
N HIS A 73 13.04 -17.78 -15.63
CA HIS A 73 12.18 -17.58 -16.79
C HIS A 73 12.48 -16.20 -17.39
N GLY A 74 13.21 -16.17 -18.50
CA GLY A 74 13.74 -14.93 -19.06
C GLY A 74 14.65 -14.20 -18.05
N ARG A 75 14.27 -12.98 -17.65
CA ARG A 75 15.01 -12.16 -16.68
C ARG A 75 14.56 -12.38 -15.23
N THR A 76 13.50 -13.15 -15.00
CA THR A 76 12.89 -13.34 -13.68
C THR A 76 13.42 -14.59 -13.01
N ASN A 77 13.87 -14.47 -11.76
CA ASN A 77 14.26 -15.60 -10.95
C ASN A 77 13.03 -16.29 -10.37
N ILE A 78 13.08 -17.63 -10.33
CA ILE A 78 12.04 -18.46 -9.72
C ILE A 78 12.66 -19.16 -8.52
N TYR A 79 11.98 -19.05 -7.39
CA TYR A 79 12.38 -19.67 -6.12
C TYR A 79 11.26 -20.53 -5.58
N VAL A 80 11.63 -21.50 -4.76
CA VAL A 80 10.72 -22.23 -3.88
C VAL A 80 10.92 -21.72 -2.47
N ALA A 81 9.84 -21.50 -1.74
CA ALA A 81 9.90 -21.08 -0.35
C ALA A 81 8.85 -21.79 0.50
N ASP A 82 9.30 -22.32 1.65
CA ASP A 82 8.43 -23.09 2.57
C ASP A 82 7.67 -22.18 3.54
N CYS A 83 8.05 -20.89 3.63
CA CYS A 83 7.42 -19.92 4.54
C CYS A 83 6.16 -19.26 3.99
N ILE A 84 5.80 -19.49 2.73
CA ILE A 84 4.62 -18.95 2.06
C ILE A 84 3.51 -20.01 1.96
N LYS A 85 2.26 -19.55 1.98
CA LYS A 85 1.07 -20.42 1.88
C LYS A 85 0.50 -20.51 0.47
N SER A 86 0.86 -19.59 -0.40
CA SER A 86 0.48 -19.56 -1.81
C SER A 86 1.60 -18.96 -2.62
N PRO A 87 1.73 -19.29 -3.91
CA PRO A 87 2.64 -18.63 -4.80
C PRO A 87 2.48 -17.11 -4.74
N CYS A 88 3.56 -16.38 -5.01
CA CYS A 88 3.51 -14.92 -5.04
C CYS A 88 4.69 -14.30 -5.78
N LEU A 89 4.48 -13.09 -6.29
CA LEU A 89 5.54 -12.21 -6.76
C LEU A 89 6.01 -11.33 -5.60
N ALA A 90 7.30 -11.35 -5.27
CA ALA A 90 7.84 -10.60 -4.14
C ALA A 90 9.30 -10.16 -4.34
N GLY A 91 9.75 -9.29 -3.45
CA GLY A 91 11.13 -8.79 -3.37
C GLY A 91 11.35 -7.43 -4.02
N PRO A 92 12.48 -6.75 -3.72
CA PRO A 92 12.85 -5.47 -4.32
C PRO A 92 13.13 -5.61 -5.83
N VAL A 93 13.70 -6.75 -6.25
CA VAL A 93 13.71 -7.19 -7.64
C VAL A 93 12.62 -8.25 -7.75
N PRO A 94 11.50 -7.96 -8.46
CA PRO A 94 10.37 -8.87 -8.54
C PRO A 94 10.80 -10.26 -8.98
N SER A 95 10.59 -11.25 -8.12
CA SER A 95 10.90 -12.65 -8.37
C SER A 95 9.69 -13.50 -8.02
N VAL A 96 9.50 -14.61 -8.73
CA VAL A 96 8.40 -15.53 -8.48
C VAL A 96 8.80 -16.52 -7.39
N TYR A 97 7.92 -16.68 -6.41
CA TYR A 97 8.07 -17.64 -5.32
C TYR A 97 6.94 -18.66 -5.41
N LEU A 98 7.29 -19.92 -5.52
CA LEU A 98 6.34 -21.03 -5.56
C LEU A 98 6.37 -21.80 -4.23
N THR A 99 5.26 -22.41 -3.88
CA THR A 99 5.21 -23.37 -2.77
C THR A 99 5.62 -24.76 -3.27
N GLN A 100 6.06 -25.63 -2.36
CA GLN A 100 6.37 -27.01 -2.71
C GLN A 100 5.14 -27.74 -3.27
N ASP A 101 3.96 -27.49 -2.66
CA ASP A 101 2.69 -28.06 -3.11
C ASP A 101 2.33 -27.64 -4.55
N ALA A 102 2.56 -26.35 -4.89
CA ALA A 102 2.30 -25.86 -6.24
C ALA A 102 3.17 -26.54 -7.30
N LEU A 103 4.40 -26.89 -6.96
CA LEU A 103 5.31 -27.60 -7.87
C LEU A 103 4.94 -29.07 -8.09
N GLN A 104 4.28 -29.68 -7.13
CA GLN A 104 3.87 -31.09 -7.20
C GLN A 104 2.55 -31.30 -7.97
N THR A 105 1.86 -30.21 -8.30
CA THR A 105 0.60 -30.28 -9.09
C THR A 105 0.91 -30.41 -10.59
N ASN A 106 0.02 -31.12 -11.31
CA ASN A 106 0.11 -31.19 -12.77
C ASN A 106 -0.07 -29.84 -13.46
N GLU A 107 -0.63 -28.87 -12.74
CA GLU A 107 -0.93 -27.52 -13.21
C GLU A 107 0.14 -26.49 -12.84
N ALA A 108 1.32 -26.94 -12.38
CA ALA A 108 2.41 -26.05 -11.92
C ALA A 108 2.79 -24.98 -12.98
N GLU A 109 2.73 -25.34 -14.26
CA GLU A 109 3.00 -24.40 -15.35
C GLU A 109 1.94 -23.29 -15.45
N LEU A 110 0.66 -23.62 -15.26
CA LEU A 110 -0.42 -22.63 -15.28
C LEU A 110 -0.32 -21.66 -14.08
N ILE A 111 0.08 -22.19 -12.92
CA ILE A 111 0.35 -21.38 -11.72
C ILE A 111 1.51 -20.42 -11.99
N LEU A 112 2.62 -20.93 -12.52
CA LEU A 112 3.77 -20.10 -12.88
C LEU A 112 3.39 -19.03 -13.92
N ARG A 113 2.59 -19.39 -14.93
CA ARG A 113 2.10 -18.45 -15.93
C ARG A 113 1.26 -17.34 -15.30
N HIS A 114 0.43 -17.64 -14.30
CA HIS A 114 -0.33 -16.65 -13.55
C HIS A 114 0.60 -15.66 -12.82
N GLU A 115 1.59 -16.15 -12.08
CA GLU A 115 2.57 -15.30 -11.38
C GLU A 115 3.39 -14.42 -12.34
N LEU A 116 3.77 -14.96 -13.49
CA LEU A 116 4.46 -14.19 -14.53
C LEU A 116 3.55 -13.14 -15.18
N THR A 117 2.23 -13.35 -15.20
CA THR A 117 1.26 -12.37 -15.70
C THR A 117 1.20 -11.15 -14.76
N HIS A 118 1.23 -11.34 -13.44
CA HIS A 118 1.36 -10.25 -12.48
C HIS A 118 2.60 -9.39 -12.74
N LEU A 119 3.73 -10.02 -13.11
CA LEU A 119 4.93 -9.29 -13.47
C LEU A 119 4.75 -8.47 -14.75
N ARG A 120 4.11 -9.05 -15.78
CA ARG A 120 3.82 -8.36 -17.05
C ARG A 120 2.86 -7.19 -16.91
N HIS A 121 1.87 -7.30 -16.02
CA HIS A 121 0.90 -6.25 -15.70
C HIS A 121 1.47 -5.20 -14.73
N LEU A 122 2.72 -5.37 -14.25
CA LEU A 122 3.36 -4.48 -13.28
C LEU A 122 2.57 -4.37 -11.96
N ASP A 123 1.92 -5.45 -11.53
CA ASP A 123 1.05 -5.45 -10.35
C ASP A 123 1.82 -5.16 -9.06
N PHE A 124 3.12 -5.41 -9.04
CA PHE A 124 4.00 -4.99 -7.94
C PHE A 124 4.06 -3.45 -7.82
N LEU A 125 4.10 -2.73 -8.95
CA LEU A 125 4.08 -1.27 -8.96
C LEU A 125 2.71 -0.74 -8.51
N TRP A 126 1.63 -1.32 -9.03
CA TRP A 126 0.27 -1.00 -8.60
C TRP A 126 0.05 -1.28 -7.11
N SER A 127 0.65 -2.36 -6.58
CA SER A 127 0.62 -2.66 -5.14
C SER A 127 1.31 -1.55 -4.32
N PHE A 128 2.44 -1.04 -4.81
CA PHE A 128 3.12 0.09 -4.19
C PHE A 128 2.26 1.36 -4.21
N CYS A 129 1.66 1.71 -5.35
CA CYS A 129 0.77 2.86 -5.48
C CYS A 129 -0.45 2.76 -4.54
N ARG A 130 -1.07 1.58 -4.45
CA ARG A 130 -2.18 1.32 -3.50
C ARG A 130 -1.75 1.54 -2.06
N THR A 131 -0.59 1.01 -1.69
CA THR A 131 -0.05 1.13 -0.34
C THR A 131 0.26 2.60 -0.01
N ALA A 132 0.88 3.34 -0.92
CA ALA A 132 1.15 4.77 -0.76
C ALA A 132 -0.15 5.57 -0.59
N ALA A 133 -1.18 5.29 -1.40
CA ALA A 133 -2.48 5.93 -1.28
C ALA A 133 -3.14 5.66 0.09
N VAL A 134 -3.07 4.42 0.59
CA VAL A 134 -3.58 4.05 1.91
C VAL A 134 -2.81 4.76 3.03
N ILE A 135 -1.50 4.91 2.93
CA ILE A 135 -0.69 5.63 3.92
C ILE A 135 -1.06 7.12 3.96
N VAL A 136 -1.21 7.76 2.80
CA VAL A 136 -1.51 9.20 2.71
C VAL A 136 -2.95 9.50 3.16
N TYR A 137 -3.90 8.65 2.78
CA TYR A 137 -5.33 8.84 3.04
C TYR A 137 -5.89 7.81 4.05
N TRP A 138 -5.07 7.43 5.03
CA TRP A 138 -5.38 6.37 5.99
C TRP A 138 -6.71 6.56 6.73
N TRP A 139 -7.14 7.79 6.94
CA TRP A 139 -8.38 8.16 7.61
C TRP A 139 -9.62 8.01 6.71
N ASN A 140 -9.45 7.84 5.38
CA ASN A 140 -10.54 7.77 4.42
C ASN A 140 -10.90 6.29 4.14
N PRO A 141 -12.10 5.81 4.55
CA PRO A 141 -12.49 4.41 4.33
C PRO A 141 -12.64 4.05 2.85
N PHE A 142 -12.94 5.01 1.97
CA PHE A 142 -13.07 4.74 0.54
C PHE A 142 -11.74 4.37 -0.11
N ILE A 143 -10.61 4.86 0.39
CA ILE A 143 -9.29 4.48 -0.14
C ILE A 143 -8.96 3.01 0.19
N TRP A 144 -9.38 2.53 1.36
CA TRP A 144 -9.25 1.12 1.73
C TRP A 144 -10.10 0.23 0.83
N LEU A 145 -11.35 0.64 0.58
CA LEU A 145 -12.24 -0.06 -0.35
C LEU A 145 -11.66 -0.08 -1.77
N ALA A 146 -11.18 1.07 -2.27
CA ALA A 146 -10.55 1.18 -3.58
C ALA A 146 -9.31 0.29 -3.70
N ALA A 147 -8.48 0.21 -2.66
CA ALA A 147 -7.32 -0.68 -2.63
C ALA A 147 -7.71 -2.17 -2.72
N VAL A 148 -8.77 -2.57 -2.02
CA VAL A 148 -9.31 -3.94 -2.08
C VAL A 148 -9.88 -4.25 -3.47
N CYS A 149 -10.70 -3.35 -4.03
CA CYS A 149 -11.27 -3.51 -5.38
C CYS A 149 -10.17 -3.59 -6.45
N SER A 150 -9.18 -2.68 -6.40
CA SER A 150 -8.07 -2.68 -7.34
C SER A 150 -7.24 -3.97 -7.27
N LYS A 151 -7.02 -4.54 -6.08
CA LYS A 151 -6.36 -5.84 -5.94
C LYS A 151 -7.19 -6.95 -6.57
N ARG A 152 -8.51 -6.96 -6.32
CA ARG A 152 -9.43 -7.92 -6.90
C ARG A 152 -9.40 -7.87 -8.42
N ASP A 153 -9.45 -6.68 -9.00
CA ASP A 153 -9.45 -6.49 -10.45
C ASP A 153 -8.13 -6.96 -11.08
N ALA A 154 -6.99 -6.74 -10.41
CA ALA A 154 -5.70 -7.26 -10.85
C ALA A 154 -5.69 -8.80 -10.92
N GLU A 155 -6.23 -9.48 -9.91
CA GLU A 155 -6.34 -10.94 -9.90
C GLU A 155 -7.22 -11.46 -11.06
N LEU A 156 -8.38 -10.83 -11.28
CA LEU A 156 -9.29 -11.20 -12.37
C LEU A 156 -8.67 -10.94 -13.75
N ALA A 157 -7.94 -9.83 -13.91
CA ALA A 157 -7.23 -9.53 -15.16
C ALA A 157 -6.10 -10.54 -15.43
N CYS A 158 -5.39 -11.00 -14.40
CA CYS A 158 -4.40 -12.06 -14.55
C CYS A 158 -5.05 -13.39 -14.92
N ASP A 159 -6.16 -13.75 -14.28
CA ASP A 159 -6.91 -14.95 -14.62
C ASP A 159 -7.43 -14.92 -16.07
N GLU A 160 -7.93 -13.79 -16.53
CA GLU A 160 -8.39 -13.60 -17.91
C GLU A 160 -7.24 -13.78 -18.90
N ALA A 161 -6.10 -13.15 -18.64
CA ALA A 161 -4.94 -13.22 -19.51
C ALA A 161 -4.37 -14.65 -19.62
N VAL A 162 -4.38 -15.41 -18.50
CA VAL A 162 -4.00 -16.82 -18.52
C VAL A 162 -5.02 -17.65 -19.29
N ALA A 163 -6.31 -17.44 -19.04
CA ALA A 163 -7.39 -18.22 -19.63
C ALA A 163 -7.60 -17.96 -21.13
N ALA A 164 -7.20 -16.80 -21.65
CA ALA A 164 -7.41 -16.42 -23.04
C ALA A 164 -6.83 -17.42 -24.06
N GLY A 165 -5.74 -18.11 -23.71
CA GLY A 165 -5.09 -19.10 -24.57
C GLY A 165 -5.37 -20.55 -24.21
N LEU A 166 -6.30 -20.83 -23.30
CA LEU A 166 -6.60 -22.19 -22.81
C LEU A 166 -7.84 -22.78 -23.46
N SER A 167 -7.80 -24.08 -23.74
CA SER A 167 -8.99 -24.89 -24.07
C SER A 167 -9.89 -25.02 -22.82
N ASP A 168 -11.15 -25.44 -23.03
CA ASP A 168 -12.12 -25.60 -21.94
C ASP A 168 -11.62 -26.61 -20.87
N ALA A 169 -10.98 -27.69 -21.30
CA ALA A 169 -10.37 -28.67 -20.39
C ALA A 169 -9.22 -28.07 -19.56
N GLN A 170 -8.37 -27.26 -20.18
CA GLN A 170 -7.29 -26.55 -19.49
C GLN A 170 -7.79 -25.44 -18.55
N ARG A 171 -8.89 -24.75 -18.91
CA ARG A 171 -9.54 -23.77 -18.01
C ARG A 171 -10.08 -24.46 -16.75
N LEU A 172 -10.65 -25.65 -16.91
CA LEU A 172 -11.13 -26.44 -15.76
C LEU A 172 -9.95 -26.90 -14.88
N ALA A 173 -8.83 -27.34 -15.48
CA ALA A 173 -7.62 -27.68 -14.75
C ALA A 173 -7.07 -26.48 -13.99
N TYR A 174 -7.02 -25.31 -14.63
CA TYR A 174 -6.59 -24.07 -14.01
C TYR A 174 -7.50 -23.63 -12.84
N ALA A 175 -8.83 -23.76 -12.99
CA ALA A 175 -9.78 -23.48 -11.91
C ALA A 175 -9.56 -24.42 -10.71
N ARG A 176 -9.25 -25.71 -10.96
CA ARG A 176 -8.88 -26.65 -9.89
C ARG A 176 -7.57 -26.27 -9.20
N ALA A 177 -6.57 -25.82 -9.95
CA ALA A 177 -5.32 -25.35 -9.38
C ALA A 177 -5.52 -24.13 -8.46
N ILE A 178 -6.34 -23.16 -8.84
CA ILE A 178 -6.72 -22.01 -8.01
C ILE A 178 -7.42 -22.50 -6.73
N LEU A 179 -8.35 -23.45 -6.86
CA LEU A 179 -9.08 -23.99 -5.71
C LEU A 179 -8.14 -24.72 -4.73
N ALA A 180 -7.19 -25.49 -5.24
CA ALA A 180 -6.21 -26.21 -4.42
C ALA A 180 -5.30 -25.29 -3.61
N GLN A 181 -5.02 -24.09 -4.12
CA GLN A 181 -4.20 -23.08 -3.46
C GLN A 181 -5.00 -22.16 -2.52
N ALA A 182 -6.32 -22.27 -2.53
CA ALA A 182 -7.17 -21.48 -1.65
C ALA A 182 -6.87 -21.80 -0.19
N PRO A 183 -6.67 -20.79 0.68
CA PRO A 183 -6.44 -21.03 2.09
C PRO A 183 -7.66 -21.75 2.69
N ARG A 184 -7.45 -22.92 3.28
CA ARG A 184 -8.50 -23.76 3.91
C ARG A 184 -9.34 -23.05 4.99
N LYS A 185 -8.84 -21.92 5.49
CA LYS A 185 -9.54 -21.01 6.42
C LYS A 185 -9.74 -19.65 5.74
N ALA A 186 -10.40 -19.62 4.58
CA ALA A 186 -10.96 -18.40 4.04
C ALA A 186 -12.18 -18.01 4.91
N ALA A 187 -11.92 -17.65 6.15
CA ALA A 187 -12.90 -16.99 6.99
C ALA A 187 -13.32 -15.67 6.32
N ALA A 188 -14.60 -15.39 6.38
CA ALA A 188 -15.41 -14.41 5.68
C ALA A 188 -14.97 -12.93 5.67
N LEU A 189 -13.75 -12.61 6.05
CA LEU A 189 -13.18 -11.25 6.14
C LEU A 189 -11.76 -11.13 5.58
N SER A 190 -11.40 -11.95 4.60
CA SER A 190 -10.12 -11.81 3.93
C SER A 190 -10.16 -10.61 2.96
N LEU A 191 -9.65 -9.47 3.39
CA LEU A 191 -9.26 -8.34 2.53
C LEU A 191 -8.15 -8.73 1.52
N ALA A 192 -7.82 -10.02 1.42
CA ALA A 192 -6.63 -10.56 0.75
C ALA A 192 -6.81 -10.90 -0.75
N GLY A 193 -7.94 -10.57 -1.37
CA GLY A 193 -8.17 -10.80 -2.80
C GLY A 193 -9.60 -11.26 -3.10
N PRO A 194 -9.96 -11.46 -4.38
CA PRO A 194 -11.30 -11.89 -4.74
C PRO A 194 -11.57 -13.27 -4.13
N PRO A 195 -12.79 -13.51 -3.65
CA PRO A 195 -13.17 -14.83 -3.21
C PRO A 195 -12.94 -15.84 -4.34
N VAL A 196 -12.31 -16.96 -4.03
CA VAL A 196 -11.98 -18.04 -5.00
C VAL A 196 -13.19 -18.42 -5.86
N ARG A 197 -14.40 -18.39 -5.28
CA ARG A 197 -15.66 -18.62 -5.99
C ARG A 197 -15.81 -17.66 -7.18
N GLU A 198 -15.48 -16.39 -7.03
CA GLU A 198 -15.62 -15.39 -8.09
C GLU A 198 -14.64 -15.66 -9.24
N ARG A 199 -13.39 -15.99 -8.92
CA ARG A 199 -12.36 -16.36 -9.91
C ARG A 199 -12.80 -17.59 -10.71
N ILE A 200 -13.35 -18.61 -10.04
CA ILE A 200 -13.85 -19.83 -10.69
C ILE A 200 -15.06 -19.50 -11.58
N LEU A 201 -16.02 -18.72 -11.09
CA LEU A 201 -17.19 -18.31 -11.88
C LEU A 201 -16.77 -17.49 -13.10
N PHE A 202 -15.75 -16.64 -12.97
CA PHE A 202 -15.19 -15.87 -14.07
C PHE A 202 -14.58 -16.76 -15.14
N LEU A 203 -13.80 -17.78 -14.75
CA LEU A 203 -13.15 -18.71 -15.65
C LEU A 203 -14.13 -19.67 -16.37
N THR A 204 -15.25 -20.03 -15.70
CA THR A 204 -16.25 -20.94 -16.27
C THR A 204 -17.30 -20.23 -17.12
N LYS A 205 -17.49 -18.92 -16.92
CA LYS A 205 -18.44 -18.11 -17.68
C LYS A 205 -17.77 -17.55 -18.93
N LYS A 206 -18.27 -17.92 -20.12
CA LYS A 206 -17.78 -17.36 -21.39
C LYS A 206 -18.02 -15.84 -21.38
N GLN A 207 -16.97 -15.08 -21.12
CA GLN A 207 -17.02 -13.62 -21.10
C GLN A 207 -17.31 -13.11 -22.52
N ARG A 208 -18.46 -12.51 -22.73
CA ARG A 208 -18.72 -11.66 -23.87
C ARG A 208 -18.36 -10.24 -23.43
N THR A 209 -17.21 -9.75 -23.87
CA THR A 209 -16.86 -8.34 -23.71
C THR A 209 -17.96 -7.53 -24.38
N SER A 210 -18.78 -6.82 -23.60
CA SER A 210 -19.79 -5.95 -24.15
C SER A 210 -19.08 -4.75 -24.77
N VAL A 211 -19.05 -4.70 -26.09
CA VAL A 211 -18.53 -3.56 -26.87
C VAL A 211 -19.19 -2.25 -26.39
N LEU A 212 -20.43 -2.33 -25.94
CA LEU A 212 -21.17 -1.22 -25.35
C LEU A 212 -20.50 -0.67 -24.06
N CYS A 213 -20.01 -1.56 -23.17
CA CYS A 213 -19.29 -1.13 -21.96
C CYS A 213 -17.95 -0.47 -22.30
N ALA A 214 -17.25 -0.97 -23.32
CA ALA A 214 -16.00 -0.37 -23.78
C ALA A 214 -16.24 1.04 -24.39
N ILE A 215 -17.31 1.21 -25.17
CA ILE A 215 -17.69 2.51 -25.74
C ILE A 215 -18.11 3.48 -24.65
N LEU A 216 -18.93 3.03 -23.67
CA LEU A 216 -19.34 3.85 -22.53
C LEU A 216 -18.14 4.28 -21.66
N ALA A 217 -17.19 3.39 -21.42
CA ALA A 217 -15.97 3.72 -20.69
C ALA A 217 -15.12 4.75 -21.45
N LEU A 218 -15.02 4.61 -22.77
CA LEU A 218 -14.30 5.57 -23.62
C LEU A 218 -14.97 6.96 -23.61
N LEU A 219 -16.31 7.01 -23.64
CA LEU A 219 -17.08 8.25 -23.60
C LEU A 219 -17.00 8.95 -22.21
N LEU A 220 -16.76 8.20 -21.15
CA LEU A 220 -16.62 8.73 -19.79
C LEU A 220 -15.23 9.33 -19.52
N VAL A 221 -14.23 8.95 -20.33
CA VAL A 221 -12.83 9.43 -20.23
C VAL A 221 -12.56 10.63 -21.14
N MET A 222 -13.43 10.86 -22.16
CA MET A 222 -13.35 12.02 -23.06
C MET A 222 -14.13 13.21 -22.50
#